data_eb97a806538aea4b38ddbbb5c5adcc35
#
_entry.id   eb97a806538aea4b38ddbbb5c5adcc35
#
_cell.length_a   1.000
_cell.length_b   1.000
_cell.length_c   1.000
_cell.angle_alpha   90.00
_cell.angle_beta   90.00
_cell.angle_gamma   90.00
#
_symmetry.space_group_name_H-M   'P 1'
#
loop_
_entity.id
_entity.type
_entity.pdbx_description
1 polymer ?
#
loop_
_entity_poly.entity_id
_entity_poly.type
_entity_poly.pdbx_seq_one_letter_code
_entity_poly.pdbx_strand_id
1 'polypeptide(L)'
;FCIDEQIVNGPNWSAGEGGPNQLPYMAAKKEGLNTTRLRDSEIESFISGLGLAKKYNKKYNKNLKAKEIFDLYRKHDIEADKFIDEFKINLAMSLSTIINILDPDAFVFGGGVSNSIDFFNEIQTLVKKYVIGREYDGVFLKPKFGDARGVRGAARIGRKNNY
;
A
#
# COMPACT_ATOMS: atom_id res chain seq x y z
N PHE A 1 -8.08 8.43 -5.62
CA PHE A 1 -7.53 9.74 -5.25
C PHE A 1 -8.64 10.75 -5.02
N CYS A 2 -8.37 11.75 -4.16
CA CYS A 2 -9.26 12.88 -3.89
C CYS A 2 -8.44 14.16 -4.05
N ILE A 3 -8.92 15.11 -4.84
CA ILE A 3 -8.31 16.43 -5.05
C ILE A 3 -9.41 17.45 -4.81
N ASP A 4 -9.15 18.47 -3.98
CA ASP A 4 -10.12 19.52 -3.62
C ASP A 4 -11.47 18.95 -3.16
N GLU A 5 -11.43 17.96 -2.28
CA GLU A 5 -12.59 17.23 -1.75
C GLU A 5 -13.42 16.46 -2.81
N GLN A 6 -12.93 16.34 -4.04
CA GLN A 6 -13.58 15.63 -5.12
C GLN A 6 -12.83 14.32 -5.45
N ILE A 7 -13.59 13.26 -5.71
CA ILE A 7 -13.02 12.01 -6.19
C ILE A 7 -12.56 12.24 -7.65
N VAL A 8 -11.31 11.86 -7.92
CA VAL A 8 -10.78 11.91 -9.28
C VAL A 8 -11.46 10.84 -10.13
N ASN A 9 -12.15 11.26 -11.16
CA ASN A 9 -12.81 10.40 -12.13
C ASN A 9 -12.20 10.62 -13.51
N GLY A 10 -11.91 9.54 -14.22
CA GLY A 10 -11.55 9.59 -15.65
C GLY A 10 -12.72 9.15 -16.53
N PRO A 11 -12.64 9.34 -17.85
CA PRO A 11 -13.69 8.95 -18.77
C PRO A 11 -13.99 7.45 -18.77
N ASN A 12 -13.04 6.64 -18.34
CA ASN A 12 -13.15 5.19 -18.24
C ASN A 12 -13.36 4.69 -16.81
N TRP A 13 -13.61 5.57 -15.85
CA TRP A 13 -13.81 5.26 -14.42
C TRP A 13 -12.64 4.52 -13.76
N SER A 14 -11.45 4.51 -14.36
CA SER A 14 -10.25 3.85 -13.88
C SER A 14 -9.25 4.81 -13.21
N ALA A 15 -9.54 6.11 -13.18
CA ALA A 15 -8.65 7.07 -12.53
C ALA A 15 -8.58 6.82 -11.03
N GLY A 16 -7.37 6.87 -10.48
CA GLY A 16 -7.14 6.66 -9.06
C GLY A 16 -6.95 5.20 -8.63
N GLU A 17 -7.06 4.24 -9.54
CA GLU A 17 -6.79 2.83 -9.28
C GLU A 17 -5.29 2.56 -9.28
N GLY A 18 -4.66 2.62 -8.09
CA GLY A 18 -3.22 2.41 -7.93
C GLY A 18 -2.81 0.94 -7.80
N GLY A 19 -3.75 0.06 -7.41
CA GLY A 19 -3.48 -1.35 -7.15
C GLY A 19 -2.92 -2.12 -8.35
N PRO A 20 -3.50 -1.98 -9.56
CA PRO A 20 -2.99 -2.62 -10.79
C PRO A 20 -1.69 -2.04 -11.31
N ASN A 21 -1.21 -0.91 -10.79
CA ASN A 21 0.08 -0.36 -11.21
C ASN A 21 1.21 -1.34 -10.91
N GLN A 22 2.20 -1.35 -11.80
CA GLN A 22 3.34 -2.22 -11.64
C GLN A 22 4.28 -1.72 -10.53
N LEU A 23 4.86 -2.63 -9.78
CA LEU A 23 5.97 -2.30 -8.92
C LEU A 23 7.11 -1.71 -9.73
N PRO A 24 7.85 -0.74 -9.17
CA PRO A 24 9.09 -0.29 -9.80
C PRO A 24 9.98 -1.48 -10.14
N TYR A 25 10.57 -1.47 -11.33
CA TYR A 25 11.35 -2.60 -11.88
C TYR A 25 12.37 -3.16 -10.88
N MET A 26 13.06 -2.30 -10.15
CA MET A 26 14.07 -2.74 -9.17
C MET A 26 13.46 -3.52 -8.00
N ALA A 27 12.27 -3.14 -7.55
CA ALA A 27 11.54 -3.89 -6.52
C ALA A 27 11.09 -5.25 -7.07
N ALA A 28 10.49 -5.27 -8.26
CA ALA A 28 10.04 -6.49 -8.90
C ALA A 28 11.20 -7.47 -9.17
N LYS A 29 12.37 -6.96 -9.61
CA LYS A 29 13.58 -7.76 -9.83
C LYS A 29 14.13 -8.37 -8.54
N LYS A 30 14.18 -7.60 -7.46
CA LYS A 30 14.63 -8.06 -6.14
C LYS A 30 13.75 -9.20 -5.61
N GLU A 31 12.45 -9.13 -5.87
CA GLU A 31 11.49 -10.15 -5.48
C GLU A 31 11.53 -11.41 -6.39
N GLY A 32 12.38 -11.43 -7.42
CA GLY A 32 12.47 -12.55 -8.37
C GLY A 32 11.19 -12.74 -9.20
N LEU A 33 10.42 -11.68 -9.42
CA LEU A 33 9.17 -11.74 -10.14
C LEU A 33 9.38 -11.82 -11.65
N ASN A 34 8.48 -12.56 -12.28
CA ASN A 34 8.40 -12.54 -13.73
C ASN A 34 7.73 -11.22 -14.18
N THR A 35 8.56 -10.23 -14.53
CA THR A 35 8.12 -8.92 -14.99
C THR A 35 7.39 -8.95 -16.35
N THR A 36 7.35 -10.10 -17.02
CA THR A 36 6.58 -10.29 -18.26
C THR A 36 5.11 -10.65 -18.01
N ARG A 37 4.76 -11.05 -16.78
CA ARG A 37 3.38 -11.32 -16.37
C ARG A 37 2.86 -10.15 -15.54
N LEU A 38 2.00 -9.33 -16.15
CA LEU A 38 1.48 -8.09 -15.56
C LEU A 38 0.95 -8.28 -14.13
N ARG A 39 0.13 -9.31 -13.89
CA ARG A 39 -0.50 -9.52 -12.58
C ARG A 39 0.45 -9.95 -11.45
N ASP A 40 1.61 -10.52 -11.77
CA ASP A 40 2.56 -10.98 -10.75
C ASP A 40 3.36 -9.82 -10.15
N SER A 41 3.42 -8.67 -10.83
CA SER A 41 4.17 -7.48 -10.44
C SER A 41 3.29 -6.28 -10.05
N GLU A 42 1.97 -6.46 -9.95
CA GLU A 42 1.05 -5.42 -9.49
C GLU A 42 1.29 -5.05 -8.02
N ILE A 43 1.19 -3.76 -7.70
CA ILE A 43 1.37 -3.24 -6.34
C ILE A 43 0.45 -3.97 -5.36
N GLU A 44 -0.81 -4.19 -5.72
CA GLU A 44 -1.79 -4.88 -4.89
C GLU A 44 -1.33 -6.29 -4.49
N SER A 45 -0.63 -7.01 -5.36
CA SER A 45 -0.10 -8.34 -5.07
C SER A 45 0.95 -8.34 -3.94
N PHE A 46 1.47 -7.17 -3.57
CA PHE A 46 2.45 -6.98 -2.51
C PHE A 46 1.87 -6.40 -1.25
N ILE A 47 1.04 -5.35 -1.39
CA ILE A 47 0.54 -4.59 -0.24
C ILE A 47 -0.76 -5.13 0.33
N SER A 48 -1.48 -5.99 -0.40
CA SER A 48 -2.68 -6.65 0.13
C SER A 48 -2.34 -7.75 1.13
N GLY A 49 -3.24 -8.00 2.07
CA GLY A 49 -3.05 -9.06 3.08
C GLY A 49 -2.92 -10.45 2.47
N LEU A 50 -3.64 -10.73 1.39
CA LEU A 50 -3.55 -12.00 0.65
C LEU A 50 -2.22 -12.13 -0.07
N GLY A 51 -1.76 -11.07 -0.74
CA GLY A 51 -0.49 -11.04 -1.46
C GLY A 51 0.69 -11.20 -0.51
N LEU A 52 0.71 -10.44 0.59
CA LEU A 52 1.70 -10.53 1.64
C LEU A 52 1.79 -11.96 2.22
N ALA A 53 0.66 -12.54 2.62
CA ALA A 53 0.62 -13.89 3.18
C ALA A 53 1.09 -14.94 2.17
N LYS A 54 0.64 -14.87 0.91
CA LYS A 54 1.08 -15.79 -0.16
C LYS A 54 2.59 -15.77 -0.35
N LYS A 55 3.21 -14.60 -0.35
CA LYS A 55 4.65 -14.45 -0.52
C LYS A 55 5.45 -14.94 0.66
N TYR A 56 5.06 -14.56 1.87
CA TYR A 56 5.68 -15.05 3.11
C TYR A 56 5.65 -16.58 3.16
N ASN A 57 4.46 -17.16 2.97
CA ASN A 57 4.25 -18.60 3.03
C ASN A 57 5.08 -19.35 1.97
N LYS A 58 5.16 -18.81 0.74
CA LYS A 58 6.01 -19.37 -0.30
C LYS A 58 7.50 -19.31 0.05
N LYS A 59 7.95 -18.17 0.61
CA LYS A 59 9.37 -17.94 0.93
C LYS A 59 9.86 -18.81 2.09
N TYR A 60 9.02 -19.01 3.10
CA TYR A 60 9.41 -19.69 4.35
C TYR A 60 8.71 -21.03 4.58
N ASN A 61 8.01 -21.55 3.57
CA ASN A 61 7.23 -22.80 3.65
C ASN A 61 6.29 -22.85 4.86
N LYS A 62 5.49 -21.78 5.03
CA LYS A 62 4.51 -21.61 6.11
C LYS A 62 3.08 -21.57 5.55
N ASN A 63 2.10 -21.51 6.44
CA ASN A 63 0.69 -21.32 6.08
C ASN A 63 0.03 -20.35 7.07
N LEU A 64 0.44 -19.09 7.04
CA LEU A 64 0.02 -18.04 7.95
C LEU A 64 -0.83 -16.99 7.22
N LYS A 65 -1.75 -16.35 7.94
CA LYS A 65 -2.46 -15.16 7.49
C LYS A 65 -1.59 -13.91 7.74
N ALA A 66 -1.87 -12.82 7.02
CA ALA A 66 -1.11 -11.58 7.18
C ALA A 66 -1.03 -11.10 8.63
N LYS A 67 -2.15 -11.17 9.39
CA LYS A 67 -2.17 -10.80 10.81
C LYS A 67 -1.15 -11.59 11.62
N GLU A 68 -1.09 -12.91 11.42
CA GLU A 68 -0.16 -13.79 12.16
C GLU A 68 1.31 -13.46 11.82
N ILE A 69 1.60 -13.08 10.57
CA ILE A 69 2.93 -12.63 10.16
C ILE A 69 3.31 -11.32 10.87
N PHE A 70 2.41 -10.35 10.96
CA PHE A 70 2.64 -9.13 11.72
C PHE A 70 2.76 -9.39 13.23
N ASP A 71 2.06 -10.39 13.77
CA ASP A 71 2.20 -10.79 15.17
C ASP A 71 3.57 -11.43 15.45
N LEU A 72 4.12 -12.19 14.49
CA LEU A 72 5.51 -12.68 14.55
C LEU A 72 6.52 -11.53 14.48
N TYR A 73 6.32 -10.58 13.57
CA TYR A 73 7.16 -9.38 13.47
C TYR A 73 7.22 -8.60 14.79
N ARG A 74 6.08 -8.40 15.47
CA ARG A 74 6.05 -7.75 16.80
C ARG A 74 6.78 -8.53 17.89
N LYS A 75 6.97 -9.82 17.69
CA LYS A 75 7.75 -10.71 18.59
C LYS A 75 9.21 -10.84 18.18
N HIS A 76 9.65 -10.07 17.19
CA HIS A 76 11.01 -10.11 16.66
C HIS A 76 11.44 -11.48 16.11
N ASP A 77 10.50 -12.18 15.45
CA ASP A 77 10.83 -13.38 14.69
C ASP A 77 11.73 -13.00 13.49
N ILE A 78 12.84 -13.70 13.35
CA ILE A 78 13.89 -13.36 12.37
C ILE A 78 13.39 -13.39 10.94
N GLU A 79 12.54 -14.36 10.58
CA GLU A 79 11.98 -14.48 9.22
C GLU A 79 10.96 -13.37 8.95
N ALA A 80 10.10 -13.09 9.95
CA ALA A 80 9.10 -12.04 9.85
C ALA A 80 9.74 -10.64 9.82
N ASP A 81 10.78 -10.37 10.62
CA ASP A 81 11.51 -9.09 10.62
C ASP A 81 12.08 -8.81 9.22
N LYS A 82 12.83 -9.76 8.65
CA LYS A 82 13.40 -9.62 7.31
C LYS A 82 12.33 -9.40 6.24
N PHE A 83 11.22 -10.13 6.33
CA PHE A 83 10.15 -10.04 5.35
C PHE A 83 9.41 -8.71 5.43
N ILE A 84 9.12 -8.23 6.64
CA ILE A 84 8.44 -6.94 6.84
C ILE A 84 9.36 -5.77 6.47
N ASP A 85 10.66 -5.86 6.68
CA ASP A 85 11.60 -4.84 6.20
C ASP A 85 11.63 -4.75 4.66
N GLU A 86 11.60 -5.88 3.97
CA GLU A 86 11.44 -5.91 2.50
C GLU A 86 10.09 -5.32 2.07
N PHE A 87 9.01 -5.64 2.79
CA PHE A 87 7.68 -5.07 2.55
C PHE A 87 7.67 -3.54 2.71
N LYS A 88 8.31 -2.99 3.77
CA LYS A 88 8.43 -1.54 3.98
C LYS A 88 9.12 -0.84 2.81
N ILE A 89 10.22 -1.43 2.31
CA ILE A 89 10.95 -0.89 1.16
C ILE A 89 10.07 -0.88 -0.09
N ASN A 90 9.40 -1.98 -0.39
CA ASN A 90 8.53 -2.09 -1.56
C ASN A 90 7.34 -1.13 -1.47
N LEU A 91 6.76 -0.98 -0.28
CA LEU A 91 5.70 -0.01 -0.04
C LEU A 91 6.19 1.42 -0.27
N ALA A 92 7.35 1.79 0.28
CA ALA A 92 7.94 3.12 0.09
C ALA A 92 8.22 3.43 -1.39
N MET A 93 8.77 2.46 -2.15
CA MET A 93 9.00 2.60 -3.59
C MET A 93 7.68 2.77 -4.37
N SER A 94 6.63 2.05 -3.98
CA SER A 94 5.31 2.17 -4.61
C SER A 94 4.67 3.52 -4.34
N LEU A 95 4.73 3.98 -3.09
CA LEU A 95 4.21 5.30 -2.69
C LEU A 95 4.97 6.44 -3.37
N SER A 96 6.30 6.32 -3.51
CA SER A 96 7.11 7.34 -4.17
C SER A 96 6.71 7.58 -5.63
N THR A 97 6.22 6.56 -6.32
CA THR A 97 5.68 6.72 -7.68
C THR A 97 4.47 7.64 -7.69
N ILE A 98 3.58 7.49 -6.72
CA ILE A 98 2.40 8.33 -6.58
C ILE A 98 2.79 9.74 -6.15
N ILE A 99 3.73 9.87 -5.23
CA ILE A 99 4.23 11.17 -4.75
C ILE A 99 4.87 11.96 -5.90
N ASN A 100 5.73 11.34 -6.68
CA ASN A 100 6.40 12.00 -7.81
C ASN A 100 5.43 12.46 -8.93
N ILE A 101 4.18 11.97 -8.94
CA ILE A 101 3.16 12.36 -9.92
C ILE A 101 2.17 13.37 -9.35
N LEU A 102 1.73 13.17 -8.10
CA LEU A 102 0.59 13.88 -7.52
C LEU A 102 0.95 14.77 -6.32
N ASP A 103 2.10 14.53 -5.69
CA ASP A 103 2.54 15.21 -4.46
C ASP A 103 1.41 15.36 -3.42
N PRO A 104 0.78 14.27 -2.97
CA PRO A 104 -0.42 14.35 -2.15
C PRO A 104 -0.09 14.81 -0.72
N ASP A 105 -0.98 15.61 -0.10
CA ASP A 105 -0.86 16.04 1.29
C ASP A 105 -0.93 14.88 2.29
N ALA A 106 -1.66 13.81 1.94
CA ALA A 106 -1.87 12.67 2.84
C ALA A 106 -2.12 11.35 2.13
N PHE A 107 -1.61 10.27 2.73
CA PHE A 107 -2.04 8.91 2.45
C PHE A 107 -2.87 8.36 3.60
N VAL A 108 -4.07 7.87 3.31
CA VAL A 108 -4.91 7.18 4.29
C VAL A 108 -4.88 5.68 4.02
N PHE A 109 -4.22 4.93 4.90
CA PHE A 109 -4.06 3.50 4.76
C PHE A 109 -5.29 2.75 5.26
N GLY A 110 -5.99 2.11 4.34
CA GLY A 110 -7.19 1.34 4.63
C GLY A 110 -7.03 -0.16 4.37
N GLY A 111 -8.01 -0.98 4.85
CA GLY A 111 -8.02 -2.44 4.69
C GLY A 111 -7.41 -3.17 5.88
N GLY A 112 -7.50 -4.50 5.87
CA GLY A 112 -7.08 -5.34 6.99
C GLY A 112 -5.60 -5.22 7.36
N VAL A 113 -4.72 -4.99 6.37
CA VAL A 113 -3.27 -4.81 6.60
C VAL A 113 -2.98 -3.53 7.37
N SER A 114 -3.72 -2.45 7.10
CA SER A 114 -3.48 -1.16 7.76
C SER A 114 -3.67 -1.19 9.28
N ASN A 115 -4.50 -2.11 9.77
CA ASN A 115 -4.69 -2.32 11.20
C ASN A 115 -3.42 -2.90 11.88
N SER A 116 -2.60 -3.59 11.10
CA SER A 116 -1.36 -4.22 11.58
C SER A 116 -0.10 -3.35 11.36
N ILE A 117 -0.21 -2.28 10.56
CA ILE A 117 0.91 -1.35 10.33
C ILE A 117 1.01 -0.35 11.49
N ASP A 118 2.16 -0.30 12.12
CA ASP A 118 2.53 0.63 13.20
C ASP A 118 3.81 1.43 12.90
N PHE A 119 4.42 1.19 11.73
CA PHE A 119 5.71 1.77 11.30
C PHE A 119 5.56 2.92 10.27
N PHE A 120 4.54 3.77 10.38
CA PHE A 120 4.34 4.89 9.45
C PHE A 120 5.51 5.87 9.38
N ASN A 121 6.17 6.15 10.51
CA ASN A 121 7.35 7.01 10.54
C ASN A 121 8.54 6.42 9.76
N GLU A 122 8.68 5.09 9.81
CA GLU A 122 9.71 4.40 9.03
C GLU A 122 9.42 4.49 7.54
N ILE A 123 8.15 4.30 7.12
CA ILE A 123 7.74 4.45 5.73
C ILE A 123 7.99 5.88 5.25
N GLN A 124 7.66 6.90 6.05
CA GLN A 124 7.90 8.29 5.71
C GLN A 124 9.39 8.57 5.49
N THR A 125 10.24 8.02 6.33
CA THR A 125 11.70 8.12 6.17
C THR A 125 12.20 7.38 4.92
N LEU A 126 11.66 6.19 4.65
CA LEU A 126 12.03 5.39 3.49
C LEU A 126 11.60 6.04 2.17
N VAL A 127 10.40 6.61 2.13
CA VAL A 127 9.86 7.30 0.94
C VAL A 127 10.78 8.42 0.48
N LYS A 128 11.36 9.20 1.39
CA LYS A 128 12.30 10.28 1.06
C LYS A 128 13.53 9.80 0.26
N LYS A 129 13.88 8.52 0.32
CA LYS A 129 14.98 7.97 -0.48
C LYS A 129 14.64 7.80 -1.97
N TYR A 130 13.35 7.78 -2.31
CA TYR A 130 12.85 7.43 -3.64
C TYR A 130 12.09 8.56 -4.34
N VAL A 131 11.75 9.65 -3.61
CA VAL A 131 11.12 10.83 -4.20
C VAL A 131 12.15 11.79 -4.77
N ILE A 132 11.75 12.57 -5.77
CA ILE A 132 12.55 13.64 -6.34
C ILE A 132 12.79 14.70 -5.24
N GLY A 133 14.03 15.21 -5.14
CA GLY A 133 14.38 16.16 -4.10
C GLY A 133 14.62 15.56 -2.72
N ARG A 134 14.28 14.31 -2.49
CA ARG A 134 14.40 13.59 -1.20
C ARG A 134 13.66 14.25 -0.04
N GLU A 135 12.64 15.03 -0.36
CA GLU A 135 11.76 15.71 0.60
C GLU A 135 10.31 15.32 0.33
N TYR A 136 9.58 15.01 1.37
CA TYR A 136 8.14 14.78 1.34
C TYR A 136 7.58 14.99 2.75
N ASP A 137 6.68 15.95 2.88
CA ASP A 137 6.10 16.36 4.17
C ASP A 137 4.64 15.90 4.31
N GLY A 138 4.08 15.23 3.31
CA GLY A 138 2.76 14.62 3.38
C GLY A 138 2.65 13.60 4.51
N VAL A 139 1.46 13.45 5.07
CA VAL A 139 1.24 12.62 6.26
C VAL A 139 0.71 11.24 5.93
N PHE A 140 1.07 10.25 6.73
CA PHE A 140 0.57 8.89 6.66
C PHE A 140 -0.41 8.63 7.80
N LEU A 141 -1.66 8.32 7.47
CA LEU A 141 -2.77 8.28 8.42
C LEU A 141 -3.47 6.92 8.44
N LYS A 142 -3.96 6.54 9.61
CA LYS A 142 -4.97 5.48 9.75
C LYS A 142 -6.37 6.07 9.53
N PRO A 143 -7.30 5.30 8.98
CA PRO A 143 -8.67 5.79 8.77
C PRO A 143 -9.40 5.95 10.10
N LYS A 144 -10.08 7.09 10.26
CA LYS A 144 -10.82 7.43 11.49
C LYS A 144 -11.96 6.45 11.81
N PHE A 145 -12.56 5.79 10.80
CA PHE A 145 -13.81 5.02 10.93
C PHE A 145 -13.66 3.50 10.73
N GLY A 146 -12.46 2.96 10.86
CA GLY A 146 -12.21 1.52 10.79
C GLY A 146 -12.78 0.85 9.53
N ASP A 147 -13.39 -0.32 9.67
CA ASP A 147 -13.88 -1.13 8.53
C ASP A 147 -15.18 -0.58 7.88
N ALA A 148 -15.92 0.28 8.58
CA ALA A 148 -17.17 0.88 8.06
C ALA A 148 -16.97 2.00 7.03
N ARG A 149 -15.72 2.35 6.69
CA ARG A 149 -15.38 3.49 5.82
C ARG A 149 -15.89 3.37 4.38
N GLY A 150 -15.89 2.16 3.80
CA GLY A 150 -16.41 1.93 2.45
C GLY A 150 -17.88 2.24 2.34
N VAL A 151 -18.68 1.73 3.29
CA VAL A 151 -20.12 1.99 3.37
C VAL A 151 -20.41 3.48 3.60
N ARG A 152 -19.63 4.15 4.46
CA ARG A 152 -19.79 5.60 4.72
C ARG A 152 -19.41 6.44 3.49
N GLY A 153 -18.35 6.04 2.77
CA GLY A 153 -17.96 6.69 1.52
C GLY A 153 -19.05 6.56 0.46
N ALA A 154 -19.59 5.38 0.25
CA ALA A 154 -20.68 5.13 -0.67
C ALA A 154 -21.95 5.95 -0.32
N ALA A 155 -22.32 6.00 0.98
CA ALA A 155 -23.44 6.80 1.46
C ALA A 155 -23.25 8.32 1.22
N ARG A 156 -21.99 8.82 1.32
CA ARG A 156 -21.68 10.23 1.04
C ARG A 156 -21.81 10.56 -0.44
N ILE A 157 -21.37 9.66 -1.32
CA ILE A 157 -21.51 9.82 -2.78
C ILE A 157 -22.98 9.83 -3.16
N GLY A 158 -23.78 8.90 -2.63
CA GLY A 158 -25.22 8.83 -2.90
C GLY A 158 -25.98 10.10 -2.46
N ARG A 159 -25.57 10.75 -1.38
CA ARG A 159 -26.16 12.04 -0.94
C ARG A 159 -25.83 13.21 -1.86
N LYS A 160 -24.65 13.25 -2.47
CA LYS A 160 -24.26 14.33 -3.40
C LYS A 160 -24.99 14.26 -4.75
N ASN A 161 -25.50 13.09 -5.13
CA ASN A 161 -26.20 12.88 -6.41
C ASN A 161 -27.72 13.06 -6.31
N ASN A 162 -28.26 13.43 -5.17
CA ASN A 162 -29.71 13.65 -4.94
C ASN A 162 -30.11 15.13 -4.87
N TYR A 163 -29.31 16.03 -5.50
CA TYR A 163 -29.70 17.44 -5.69
C TYR A 163 -29.42 17.88 -7.13
#